data_1b7055232756b7a3013c6fd2de111278
#
_entry.id   1b7055232756b7a3013c6fd2de111278
#
_cell.length_a   1.000
_cell.length_b   1.000
_cell.length_c   1.000
_cell.angle_alpha   90.00
_cell.angle_beta   90.00
_cell.angle_gamma   90.00
#
_symmetry.space_group_name_H-M   'P 1'
#
loop_
_entity.id
_entity.type
_entity.pdbx_description
1 polymer ?
#
loop_
_entity_poly.entity_id
_entity_poly.type
_entity_poly.pdbx_seq_one_letter_code
_entity_poly.pdbx_strand_id
1 'polypeptide(L)'
;MRHHALHTIASLILLISACELPPRNPSDTGPATDKKETFVTSDTSSAAEEYVMVTTAINLPLYVNHDQAAFTAWGEKTGVKTTILGPAEWDVPTQIATIEQVIPSRPAGLLINGTDPGIAQAIRKAVAAGIPTVVYDSEIPNSQRHCFIGSDWYEMGRLQGERMAQLLGGKGKVAVMGILGLENMEAGFRGFLDAIKPYPEMIYLGKYDDKANVETAARIAADLISANPDIAGMAGFDSNSGPGMALAVKEANRVGRIRLTTVDAEPEHLALVQAGVIDYLVGQKRELFTALGAQFLYDMRHGTLQLSNNDARAGVVPIPHTVITGSIEIDKNNVSQFIK
;
A
#
# COMPACT_ATOMS: atom_id res chain seq x y z
N MET A 1 -36.18 42.97 42.09
CA MET A 1 -36.17 42.11 43.26
C MET A 1 -35.02 41.16 43.18
N ARG A 2 -34.11 41.29 44.15
CA ARG A 2 -32.85 40.57 44.27
C ARG A 2 -33.13 39.17 44.84
N HIS A 3 -32.45 38.11 44.34
CA HIS A 3 -32.04 36.98 45.17
C HIS A 3 -30.68 36.46 44.72
N HIS A 4 -29.73 36.61 45.64
CA HIS A 4 -28.43 35.98 45.66
C HIS A 4 -28.56 34.52 46.07
N ALA A 5 -27.88 33.63 45.40
CA ALA A 5 -27.62 32.26 45.88
C ALA A 5 -26.11 32.06 46.02
N LEU A 6 -25.68 31.92 47.27
CA LEU A 6 -24.32 31.51 47.66
C LEU A 6 -24.07 30.07 47.27
N HIS A 7 -22.94 29.78 46.64
CA HIS A 7 -22.41 28.42 46.50
C HIS A 7 -21.23 28.24 47.46
N THR A 8 -21.41 27.32 48.38
CA THR A 8 -20.45 26.87 49.36
C THR A 8 -19.42 25.96 48.69
N ILE A 9 -18.12 26.30 48.83
CA ILE A 9 -17.00 25.44 48.37
C ILE A 9 -16.67 24.50 49.53
N ALA A 10 -16.84 23.20 49.29
CA ALA A 10 -16.39 22.15 50.18
C ALA A 10 -14.98 21.70 49.78
N SER A 11 -13.98 22.02 50.62
CA SER A 11 -12.62 21.52 50.44
C SER A 11 -12.51 20.05 50.89
N LEU A 12 -12.15 19.18 49.95
CA LEU A 12 -11.85 17.76 50.26
C LEU A 12 -10.34 17.64 50.54
N ILE A 13 -9.98 17.39 51.77
CA ILE A 13 -8.61 17.13 52.23
C ILE A 13 -8.35 15.62 51.96
N LEU A 14 -7.40 15.35 51.07
CA LEU A 14 -6.93 13.97 50.74
C LEU A 14 -5.80 13.63 51.76
N LEU A 15 -6.04 12.72 52.67
CA LEU A 15 -5.04 12.11 53.56
C LEU A 15 -4.16 11.15 52.76
N ILE A 16 -2.89 11.52 52.55
CA ILE A 16 -1.86 10.64 52.01
C ILE A 16 -1.32 9.77 53.16
N SER A 17 -1.66 8.48 53.18
CA SER A 17 -1.09 7.50 54.08
C SER A 17 0.31 7.15 53.58
N ALA A 18 1.34 7.52 54.34
CA ALA A 18 2.72 7.10 54.10
C ALA A 18 2.89 5.66 54.57
N CYS A 19 3.21 4.76 53.64
CA CYS A 19 3.61 3.40 53.96
C CYS A 19 5.10 3.40 54.30
N GLU A 20 5.43 3.26 55.58
CA GLU A 20 6.82 3.11 56.11
C GLU A 20 7.35 1.72 55.72
N LEU A 21 8.54 1.70 55.12
CA LEU A 21 9.32 0.47 54.89
C LEU A 21 10.00 0.01 56.18
N PRO A 22 10.08 -1.30 56.45
CA PRO A 22 10.77 -1.81 57.65
C PRO A 22 12.29 -1.63 57.54
N PRO A 23 13.01 -1.48 58.68
CA PRO A 23 14.44 -1.20 58.71
C PRO A 23 15.26 -2.43 58.29
N ARG A 24 16.28 -2.16 57.45
CA ARG A 24 17.28 -3.19 57.04
C ARG A 24 18.16 -3.59 58.22
N ASN A 25 18.35 -4.88 58.41
CA ASN A 25 19.27 -5.47 59.37
C ASN A 25 20.73 -5.37 58.80
N PRO A 26 21.71 -4.89 59.56
CA PRO A 26 23.10 -4.78 59.11
C PRO A 26 23.91 -6.03 59.50
N SER A 27 23.73 -7.15 58.82
CA SER A 27 24.62 -8.30 58.92
C SER A 27 24.41 -9.24 57.76
N ASP A 28 24.93 -8.88 56.58
CA ASP A 28 25.21 -9.82 55.52
C ASP A 28 26.34 -9.27 54.62
N THR A 29 27.57 -9.38 55.15
CA THR A 29 28.80 -9.19 54.37
C THR A 29 29.31 -10.55 53.94
N GLY A 30 28.73 -11.07 52.83
CA GLY A 30 29.31 -12.17 52.07
C GLY A 30 30.04 -11.63 50.85
N PRO A 31 31.16 -12.23 50.42
CA PRO A 31 31.97 -11.69 49.34
C PRO A 31 31.22 -11.76 48.00
N ALA A 32 31.22 -10.65 47.29
CA ALA A 32 30.70 -10.54 45.91
C ALA A 32 31.54 -11.45 45.00
N THR A 33 30.99 -12.58 44.62
CA THR A 33 31.50 -13.35 43.50
C THR A 33 30.95 -12.70 42.24
N ASP A 34 31.85 -12.02 41.52
CA ASP A 34 31.67 -11.49 40.18
C ASP A 34 31.38 -12.67 39.23
N LYS A 35 30.09 -13.05 39.12
CA LYS A 35 29.66 -13.90 38.02
C LYS A 35 29.54 -13.02 36.78
N LYS A 36 30.64 -12.95 36.03
CA LYS A 36 30.56 -12.64 34.60
C LYS A 36 29.55 -13.60 34.00
N GLU A 37 28.33 -13.13 33.77
CA GLU A 37 27.43 -13.78 32.84
C GLU A 37 28.08 -13.70 31.45
N THR A 38 28.74 -14.78 31.10
CA THR A 38 29.19 -15.02 29.76
C THR A 38 27.91 -15.17 28.93
N PHE A 39 27.60 -14.15 28.13
CA PHE A 39 26.65 -14.33 27.06
C PHE A 39 27.19 -15.46 26.18
N VAL A 40 26.61 -16.62 26.32
CA VAL A 40 26.77 -17.71 25.36
C VAL A 40 26.10 -17.22 24.08
N THR A 41 26.87 -16.66 23.15
CA THR A 41 26.47 -16.61 21.76
C THR A 41 26.31 -18.06 21.33
N SER A 42 25.07 -18.53 21.30
CA SER A 42 24.76 -19.77 20.61
C SER A 42 25.09 -19.55 19.15
N ASP A 43 26.23 -20.07 18.69
CA ASP A 43 26.51 -20.40 17.31
C ASP A 43 25.47 -21.47 16.89
N THR A 44 24.23 -21.03 16.65
CA THR A 44 23.34 -21.77 15.79
C THR A 44 23.84 -21.50 14.38
N SER A 45 24.39 -22.52 13.71
CA SER A 45 24.60 -22.54 12.28
C SER A 45 23.33 -21.96 11.63
N SER A 46 23.39 -20.73 11.14
CA SER A 46 22.24 -20.02 10.65
C SER A 46 21.82 -20.69 9.35
N ALA A 47 20.71 -21.43 9.40
CA ALA A 47 19.87 -21.50 8.22
C ALA A 47 19.64 -20.04 7.81
N ALA A 48 19.99 -19.70 6.57
CA ALA A 48 19.95 -18.30 6.09
C ALA A 48 18.58 -17.73 6.43
N GLU A 49 18.56 -16.59 7.13
CA GLU A 49 17.34 -15.91 7.54
C GLU A 49 16.48 -15.65 6.32
N GLU A 50 15.22 -16.11 6.34
CA GLU A 50 14.35 -16.08 5.18
C GLU A 50 13.20 -15.08 5.35
N TYR A 51 13.05 -14.21 4.37
CA TYR A 51 11.91 -13.30 4.21
C TYR A 51 11.06 -13.77 3.04
N VAL A 52 9.76 -13.84 3.23
CA VAL A 52 8.84 -14.35 2.22
C VAL A 52 7.91 -13.24 1.76
N MET A 53 7.82 -13.04 0.45
CA MET A 53 6.80 -12.21 -0.18
C MET A 53 5.70 -13.11 -0.74
N VAL A 54 4.43 -12.79 -0.45
CA VAL A 54 3.27 -13.47 -1.02
C VAL A 54 2.45 -12.47 -1.83
N THR A 55 2.32 -12.75 -3.13
CA THR A 55 1.59 -11.91 -4.09
C THR A 55 0.35 -12.61 -4.63
N THR A 56 -0.58 -11.85 -5.21
CA THR A 56 -1.84 -12.36 -5.76
C THR A 56 -1.68 -12.91 -7.18
N ALA A 57 -0.63 -12.46 -7.91
CA ALA A 57 -0.34 -12.88 -9.29
C ALA A 57 1.18 -12.78 -9.54
N ILE A 58 1.89 -13.91 -9.39
CA ILE A 58 3.36 -13.89 -9.44
C ILE A 58 3.93 -13.52 -10.82
N ASN A 59 3.17 -13.70 -11.89
CA ASN A 59 3.58 -13.41 -13.26
C ASN A 59 3.12 -12.05 -13.78
N LEU A 60 2.39 -11.26 -12.98
CA LEU A 60 1.94 -9.93 -13.43
C LEU A 60 3.14 -9.03 -13.69
N PRO A 61 3.32 -8.46 -14.90
CA PRO A 61 4.50 -7.65 -15.24
C PRO A 61 4.76 -6.52 -14.25
N LEU A 62 3.72 -5.81 -13.79
CA LEU A 62 3.82 -4.76 -12.78
C LEU A 62 4.51 -5.28 -11.50
N TYR A 63 4.14 -6.47 -11.03
CA TYR A 63 4.72 -7.04 -9.81
C TYR A 63 6.14 -7.58 -10.06
N VAL A 64 6.39 -8.21 -11.21
CA VAL A 64 7.71 -8.73 -11.57
C VAL A 64 8.72 -7.61 -11.71
N ASN A 65 8.37 -6.56 -12.46
CA ASN A 65 9.29 -5.48 -12.81
C ASN A 65 9.63 -4.56 -11.64
N HIS A 66 8.72 -4.40 -10.69
CA HIS A 66 8.88 -3.44 -9.59
C HIS A 66 8.97 -4.14 -8.23
N ASP A 67 7.90 -4.80 -7.79
CA ASP A 67 7.76 -5.33 -6.44
C ASP A 67 8.78 -6.46 -6.16
N GLN A 68 8.83 -7.45 -7.06
CA GLN A 68 9.69 -8.62 -6.92
C GLN A 68 11.16 -8.25 -7.13
N ALA A 69 11.43 -7.40 -8.13
CA ALA A 69 12.78 -6.93 -8.42
C ALA A 69 13.38 -6.17 -7.22
N ALA A 70 12.62 -5.25 -6.62
CA ALA A 70 13.09 -4.49 -5.47
C ALA A 70 13.26 -5.33 -4.21
N PHE A 71 12.36 -6.30 -3.97
CA PHE A 71 12.47 -7.24 -2.85
C PHE A 71 13.72 -8.15 -2.99
N THR A 72 13.95 -8.68 -4.20
CA THR A 72 15.13 -9.51 -4.48
C THR A 72 16.43 -8.72 -4.31
N ALA A 73 16.51 -7.51 -4.89
CA ALA A 73 17.67 -6.64 -4.77
C ALA A 73 17.97 -6.25 -3.31
N TRP A 74 16.91 -6.04 -2.49
CA TRP A 74 17.08 -5.82 -1.06
C TRP A 74 17.70 -7.05 -0.38
N GLY A 75 17.21 -8.26 -0.69
CA GLY A 75 17.73 -9.51 -0.12
C GLY A 75 19.21 -9.74 -0.47
N GLU A 76 19.58 -9.53 -1.72
CA GLU A 76 20.98 -9.61 -2.19
C GLU A 76 21.87 -8.62 -1.43
N LYS A 77 21.42 -7.37 -1.30
CA LYS A 77 22.17 -6.32 -0.58
C LYS A 77 22.33 -6.62 0.91
N THR A 78 21.32 -7.22 1.52
CA THR A 78 21.28 -7.51 2.96
C THR A 78 21.95 -8.84 3.32
N GLY A 79 22.12 -9.72 2.32
CA GLY A 79 22.71 -11.06 2.49
C GLY A 79 21.78 -12.07 3.12
N VAL A 80 20.45 -11.87 2.98
CA VAL A 80 19.40 -12.76 3.50
C VAL A 80 18.72 -13.49 2.36
N LYS A 81 18.06 -14.61 2.67
CA LYS A 81 17.26 -15.34 1.71
C LYS A 81 15.91 -14.63 1.48
N THR A 82 15.56 -14.38 0.23
CA THR A 82 14.23 -13.93 -0.18
C THR A 82 13.51 -15.02 -0.97
N THR A 83 12.24 -15.24 -0.68
CA THR A 83 11.38 -16.20 -1.39
C THR A 83 10.10 -15.50 -1.79
N ILE A 84 9.70 -15.67 -3.05
CA ILE A 84 8.50 -15.07 -3.63
C ILE A 84 7.54 -16.19 -3.98
N LEU A 85 6.31 -16.10 -3.47
CA LEU A 85 5.27 -17.11 -3.61
C LEU A 85 3.95 -16.45 -4.04
N GLY A 86 3.10 -17.26 -4.67
CA GLY A 86 1.77 -16.84 -5.07
C GLY A 86 1.26 -17.64 -6.28
N PRO A 87 -0.01 -17.47 -6.65
CA PRO A 87 -0.56 -18.04 -7.88
C PRO A 87 0.07 -17.40 -9.11
N ALA A 88 0.05 -18.14 -10.24
CA ALA A 88 0.56 -17.65 -11.51
C ALA A 88 -0.20 -16.41 -12.00
N GLU A 89 -1.52 -16.48 -11.90
CA GLU A 89 -2.47 -15.43 -12.29
C GLU A 89 -3.25 -14.95 -11.07
N TRP A 90 -4.05 -13.89 -11.22
CA TRP A 90 -4.84 -13.31 -10.14
C TRP A 90 -5.80 -14.33 -9.50
N ASP A 91 -5.48 -14.77 -8.28
CA ASP A 91 -6.23 -15.79 -7.54
C ASP A 91 -6.11 -15.55 -6.02
N VAL A 92 -7.09 -14.87 -5.44
CA VAL A 92 -7.14 -14.55 -4.01
C VAL A 92 -7.27 -15.81 -3.13
N PRO A 93 -8.13 -16.79 -3.43
CA PRO A 93 -8.18 -18.05 -2.68
C PRO A 93 -6.83 -18.76 -2.59
N THR A 94 -6.09 -18.85 -3.69
CA THR A 94 -4.75 -19.44 -3.71
C THR A 94 -3.74 -18.59 -2.94
N GLN A 95 -3.83 -17.25 -2.99
CA GLN A 95 -3.00 -16.37 -2.16
C GLN A 95 -3.23 -16.65 -0.66
N ILE A 96 -4.49 -16.77 -0.23
CA ILE A 96 -4.85 -17.11 1.16
C ILE A 96 -4.20 -18.42 1.58
N ALA A 97 -4.37 -19.47 0.77
CA ALA A 97 -3.78 -20.77 1.03
C ALA A 97 -2.24 -20.70 1.13
N THR A 98 -1.60 -19.93 0.25
CA THR A 98 -0.15 -19.71 0.25
C THR A 98 0.32 -19.03 1.53
N ILE A 99 -0.36 -17.97 1.99
CA ILE A 99 -0.05 -17.31 3.26
C ILE A 99 -0.11 -18.33 4.42
N GLU A 100 -1.19 -19.13 4.47
CA GLU A 100 -1.37 -20.13 5.54
C GLU A 100 -0.31 -21.23 5.49
N GLN A 101 0.11 -21.68 4.29
CA GLN A 101 1.16 -22.67 4.11
C GLN A 101 2.55 -22.19 4.55
N VAL A 102 2.81 -20.90 4.49
CA VAL A 102 4.10 -20.31 4.92
C VAL A 102 4.22 -20.21 6.43
N ILE A 103 3.12 -20.08 7.19
CA ILE A 103 3.15 -19.87 8.65
C ILE A 103 3.95 -20.95 9.40
N PRO A 104 3.82 -22.27 9.13
CA PRO A 104 4.58 -23.30 9.82
C PRO A 104 6.11 -23.19 9.67
N SER A 105 6.61 -22.63 8.57
CA SER A 105 8.06 -22.44 8.34
C SER A 105 8.65 -21.31 9.18
N ARG A 106 7.81 -20.45 9.78
CA ARG A 106 8.20 -19.32 10.62
C ARG A 106 9.28 -18.43 9.99
N PRO A 107 9.05 -17.86 8.81
CA PRO A 107 10.01 -16.95 8.20
C PRO A 107 10.33 -15.78 9.14
N ALA A 108 11.45 -15.12 8.92
CA ALA A 108 11.87 -13.94 9.67
C ALA A 108 10.90 -12.75 9.47
N GLY A 109 10.22 -12.72 8.33
CA GLY A 109 9.15 -11.76 8.04
C GLY A 109 8.32 -12.14 6.83
N LEU A 110 7.07 -11.65 6.81
CA LEU A 110 6.13 -11.79 5.71
C LEU A 110 5.80 -10.42 5.11
N LEU A 111 5.98 -10.32 3.80
CA LEU A 111 5.56 -9.17 2.99
C LEU A 111 4.39 -9.62 2.10
N ILE A 112 3.21 -9.05 2.30
CA ILE A 112 1.98 -9.54 1.67
C ILE A 112 1.39 -8.46 0.78
N ASN A 113 1.19 -8.80 -0.50
CA ASN A 113 0.44 -7.96 -1.42
C ASN A 113 -1.02 -7.87 -0.98
N GLY A 114 -1.47 -6.69 -0.62
CA GLY A 114 -2.85 -6.41 -0.26
C GLY A 114 -3.69 -6.25 -1.50
N THR A 115 -4.73 -7.07 -1.65
CA THR A 115 -5.61 -7.04 -2.83
C THR A 115 -7.07 -7.17 -2.46
N ASP A 116 -7.42 -8.08 -1.57
CA ASP A 116 -8.80 -8.37 -1.19
C ASP A 116 -8.95 -8.44 0.34
N PRO A 117 -9.99 -7.82 0.92
CA PRO A 117 -10.23 -7.91 2.37
C PRO A 117 -10.31 -9.34 2.94
N GLY A 118 -10.62 -10.33 2.11
CA GLY A 118 -10.68 -11.75 2.49
C GLY A 118 -9.36 -12.32 3.02
N ILE A 119 -8.21 -11.73 2.63
CA ILE A 119 -6.90 -12.17 3.13
C ILE A 119 -6.64 -11.77 4.58
N ALA A 120 -7.46 -10.89 5.17
CA ALA A 120 -7.26 -10.38 6.54
C ALA A 120 -7.12 -11.50 7.59
N GLN A 121 -7.88 -12.59 7.44
CA GLN A 121 -7.83 -13.69 8.40
C GLN A 121 -6.49 -14.45 8.35
N ALA A 122 -5.97 -14.68 7.15
CA ALA A 122 -4.66 -15.34 6.97
C ALA A 122 -3.53 -14.47 7.53
N ILE A 123 -3.59 -13.15 7.31
CA ILE A 123 -2.64 -12.19 7.91
C ILE A 123 -2.70 -12.26 9.44
N ARG A 124 -3.90 -12.23 10.04
CA ARG A 124 -4.05 -12.35 11.50
C ARG A 124 -3.44 -13.65 12.06
N LYS A 125 -3.60 -14.78 11.33
CA LYS A 125 -2.96 -16.04 11.72
C LYS A 125 -1.43 -15.95 11.73
N ALA A 126 -0.85 -15.29 10.72
CA ALA A 126 0.60 -15.06 10.65
C ALA A 126 1.09 -14.19 11.82
N VAL A 127 0.41 -13.08 12.08
CA VAL A 127 0.71 -12.18 13.21
C VAL A 127 0.57 -12.90 14.55
N ALA A 128 -0.51 -13.67 14.75
CA ALA A 128 -0.72 -14.47 15.97
C ALA A 128 0.33 -15.56 16.16
N ALA A 129 0.94 -16.06 15.09
CA ALA A 129 2.08 -16.97 15.14
C ALA A 129 3.41 -16.26 15.50
N GLY A 130 3.39 -14.95 15.70
CA GLY A 130 4.56 -14.13 16.04
C GLY A 130 5.45 -13.78 14.84
N ILE A 131 4.93 -13.88 13.61
CA ILE A 131 5.68 -13.55 12.41
C ILE A 131 5.49 -12.05 12.10
N PRO A 132 6.56 -11.24 12.05
CA PRO A 132 6.50 -9.87 11.57
C PRO A 132 5.84 -9.83 10.17
N THR A 133 4.81 -8.99 10.01
CA THR A 133 4.01 -8.99 8.78
C THR A 133 3.74 -7.56 8.32
N VAL A 134 4.14 -7.26 7.10
CA VAL A 134 3.88 -5.99 6.40
C VAL A 134 2.95 -6.26 5.23
N VAL A 135 1.98 -5.39 5.04
CA VAL A 135 1.08 -5.39 3.87
C VAL A 135 1.46 -4.23 2.96
N TYR A 136 1.47 -4.46 1.67
CA TYR A 136 1.78 -3.41 0.70
C TYR A 136 0.74 -3.37 -0.43
N ASP A 137 0.71 -2.28 -1.19
CA ASP A 137 -0.14 -1.97 -2.35
C ASP A 137 -1.53 -1.49 -1.93
N SER A 138 -2.46 -2.37 -1.55
CA SER A 138 -3.76 -2.00 -1.01
C SER A 138 -3.88 -2.33 0.47
N GLU A 139 -4.50 -1.45 1.24
CA GLU A 139 -4.73 -1.65 2.68
C GLU A 139 -5.70 -2.81 2.92
N ILE A 140 -5.40 -3.61 3.93
CA ILE A 140 -6.27 -4.69 4.41
C ILE A 140 -6.74 -4.36 5.83
N PRO A 141 -7.91 -3.73 5.95
CA PRO A 141 -8.46 -3.34 7.24
C PRO A 141 -8.62 -4.53 8.20
N ASN A 142 -8.40 -4.29 9.49
CA ASN A 142 -8.54 -5.29 10.56
C ASN A 142 -7.63 -6.52 10.43
N SER A 143 -6.59 -6.48 9.62
CA SER A 143 -5.63 -7.58 9.43
C SER A 143 -4.65 -7.76 10.59
N GLN A 144 -4.50 -6.74 11.47
CA GLN A 144 -3.50 -6.70 12.54
C GLN A 144 -2.04 -6.70 12.04
N ARG A 145 -1.83 -6.35 10.78
CA ARG A 145 -0.49 -6.14 10.21
C ARG A 145 0.31 -5.12 11.01
N HIS A 146 1.63 -5.21 10.98
CA HIS A 146 2.50 -4.28 11.69
C HIS A 146 2.66 -2.95 10.94
N CYS A 147 2.76 -2.99 9.60
CA CYS A 147 2.83 -1.81 8.76
C CYS A 147 2.05 -2.02 7.46
N PHE A 148 1.46 -0.94 6.94
CA PHE A 148 0.98 -0.85 5.56
C PHE A 148 1.88 0.11 4.77
N ILE A 149 2.22 -0.25 3.52
CA ILE A 149 2.99 0.60 2.62
C ILE A 149 2.29 0.65 1.27
N GLY A 150 1.95 1.84 0.81
CA GLY A 150 1.24 1.97 -0.47
C GLY A 150 1.17 3.39 -0.98
N SER A 151 0.29 3.61 -1.94
CA SER A 151 -0.05 4.90 -2.52
C SER A 151 -1.32 5.48 -1.89
N ASP A 152 -1.44 6.79 -1.89
CA ASP A 152 -2.72 7.47 -1.63
C ASP A 152 -3.56 7.45 -2.92
N TRP A 153 -4.43 6.47 -3.04
CA TRP A 153 -5.26 6.29 -4.22
C TRP A 153 -6.30 7.40 -4.40
N TYR A 154 -6.80 7.97 -3.30
CA TYR A 154 -7.68 9.14 -3.41
C TYR A 154 -6.93 10.32 -4.06
N GLU A 155 -5.69 10.58 -3.60
CA GLU A 155 -4.86 11.63 -4.18
C GLU A 155 -4.48 11.34 -5.64
N MET A 156 -4.16 10.08 -5.99
CA MET A 156 -3.91 9.70 -7.39
C MET A 156 -5.13 9.95 -8.27
N GLY A 157 -6.32 9.62 -7.79
CA GLY A 157 -7.57 9.92 -8.49
C GLY A 157 -7.82 11.42 -8.63
N ARG A 158 -7.54 12.19 -7.57
CA ARG A 158 -7.65 13.65 -7.58
C ARG A 158 -6.74 14.27 -8.63
N LEU A 159 -5.48 13.84 -8.71
CA LEU A 159 -4.53 14.29 -9.73
C LEU A 159 -5.01 13.95 -11.15
N GLN A 160 -5.54 12.76 -11.39
CA GLN A 160 -6.12 12.39 -12.68
C GLN A 160 -7.32 13.25 -13.04
N GLY A 161 -8.23 13.50 -12.09
CA GLY A 161 -9.42 14.34 -12.31
C GLY A 161 -9.06 15.81 -12.60
N GLU A 162 -8.12 16.37 -11.85
CA GLU A 162 -7.61 17.73 -12.11
C GLU A 162 -6.96 17.85 -13.49
N ARG A 163 -6.12 16.87 -13.85
CA ARG A 163 -5.50 16.85 -15.18
C ARG A 163 -6.54 16.68 -16.27
N MET A 164 -7.54 15.82 -16.08
CA MET A 164 -8.65 15.65 -17.02
C MET A 164 -9.41 16.96 -17.22
N ALA A 165 -9.74 17.66 -16.13
CA ALA A 165 -10.41 18.96 -16.21
C ALA A 165 -9.57 20.00 -16.95
N GLN A 166 -8.26 20.04 -16.72
CA GLN A 166 -7.33 20.92 -17.45
C GLN A 166 -7.30 20.59 -18.94
N LEU A 167 -7.16 19.32 -19.31
CA LEU A 167 -7.09 18.86 -20.70
C LEU A 167 -8.38 19.16 -21.48
N LEU A 168 -9.52 19.14 -20.81
CA LEU A 168 -10.85 19.34 -21.40
C LEU A 168 -11.37 20.79 -21.27
N GLY A 169 -10.62 21.66 -20.57
CA GLY A 169 -11.10 23.03 -20.28
C GLY A 169 -12.36 23.05 -19.43
N GLY A 170 -12.52 22.08 -18.53
CA GLY A 170 -13.60 21.98 -17.57
C GLY A 170 -14.96 21.54 -18.13
N LYS A 171 -15.01 20.89 -19.32
CA LYS A 171 -16.26 20.47 -19.96
C LYS A 171 -16.11 19.17 -20.77
N GLY A 172 -17.22 18.44 -20.92
CA GLY A 172 -17.30 17.22 -21.72
C GLY A 172 -17.67 15.98 -20.90
N LYS A 173 -18.02 14.91 -21.61
CA LYS A 173 -18.39 13.63 -21.01
C LYS A 173 -17.14 12.82 -20.68
N VAL A 174 -17.09 12.30 -19.44
CA VAL A 174 -15.97 11.49 -18.95
C VAL A 174 -16.45 10.22 -18.29
N ALA A 175 -15.65 9.16 -18.38
CA ALA A 175 -15.88 7.88 -17.72
C ALA A 175 -14.62 7.43 -16.98
N VAL A 176 -14.77 6.56 -15.98
CA VAL A 176 -13.63 5.90 -15.32
C VAL A 176 -13.76 4.38 -15.45
N MET A 177 -12.63 3.67 -15.44
CA MET A 177 -12.62 2.20 -15.39
C MET A 177 -11.47 1.67 -14.53
N GLY A 178 -11.66 0.45 -14.05
CA GLY A 178 -10.75 -0.28 -13.18
C GLY A 178 -11.49 -1.43 -12.51
N ILE A 179 -10.89 -2.10 -11.55
CA ILE A 179 -11.50 -3.21 -10.81
C ILE A 179 -12.48 -2.65 -9.78
N LEU A 180 -13.77 -2.94 -9.94
CA LEU A 180 -14.80 -2.47 -9.00
C LEU A 180 -14.74 -3.25 -7.68
N GLY A 181 -15.01 -2.54 -6.57
CA GLY A 181 -15.11 -3.14 -5.23
C GLY A 181 -13.79 -3.25 -4.48
N LEU A 182 -12.65 -2.94 -5.08
CA LEU A 182 -11.38 -2.80 -4.36
C LEU A 182 -11.30 -1.42 -3.71
N GLU A 183 -10.93 -1.37 -2.42
CA GLU A 183 -10.93 -0.12 -1.64
C GLU A 183 -10.02 0.96 -2.25
N ASN A 184 -8.86 0.59 -2.75
CA ASN A 184 -7.94 1.50 -3.43
C ASN A 184 -8.56 2.09 -4.70
N MET A 185 -9.19 1.27 -5.55
CA MET A 185 -9.87 1.72 -6.77
C MET A 185 -11.03 2.65 -6.44
N GLU A 186 -11.88 2.27 -5.47
CA GLU A 186 -13.00 3.09 -5.02
C GLU A 186 -12.53 4.43 -4.43
N ALA A 187 -11.40 4.45 -3.72
CA ALA A 187 -10.78 5.70 -3.25
C ALA A 187 -10.32 6.56 -4.43
N GLY A 188 -9.69 5.97 -5.45
CA GLY A 188 -9.29 6.66 -6.66
C GLY A 188 -10.47 7.25 -7.43
N PHE A 189 -11.54 6.47 -7.61
CA PHE A 189 -12.77 6.96 -8.25
C PHE A 189 -13.37 8.15 -7.48
N ARG A 190 -13.39 8.10 -6.14
CA ARG A 190 -13.86 9.24 -5.31
C ARG A 190 -12.98 10.48 -5.53
N GLY A 191 -11.67 10.33 -5.51
CA GLY A 191 -10.73 11.43 -5.74
C GLY A 191 -10.94 12.09 -7.11
N PHE A 192 -11.10 11.29 -8.16
CA PHE A 192 -11.39 11.78 -9.51
C PHE A 192 -12.69 12.57 -9.55
N LEU A 193 -13.76 12.03 -8.97
CA LEU A 193 -15.08 12.68 -8.95
C LEU A 193 -15.05 13.99 -8.17
N ASP A 194 -14.38 14.02 -7.02
CA ASP A 194 -14.26 15.26 -6.23
C ASP A 194 -13.46 16.33 -6.97
N ALA A 195 -12.44 15.94 -7.76
CA ALA A 195 -11.65 16.86 -8.56
C ALA A 195 -12.44 17.47 -9.74
N ILE A 196 -13.33 16.71 -10.38
CA ILE A 196 -14.15 17.24 -11.48
C ILE A 196 -15.43 17.96 -11.00
N LYS A 197 -15.84 17.78 -9.77
CA LYS A 197 -17.06 18.36 -9.19
C LYS A 197 -17.18 19.89 -9.32
N PRO A 198 -16.09 20.69 -9.24
CA PRO A 198 -16.15 22.12 -9.49
C PRO A 198 -16.50 22.53 -10.92
N TYR A 199 -16.54 21.59 -11.87
CA TYR A 199 -16.74 21.84 -13.29
C TYR A 199 -18.12 21.30 -13.74
N PRO A 200 -19.19 22.09 -13.65
CA PRO A 200 -20.56 21.60 -13.89
C PRO A 200 -20.84 21.16 -15.34
N GLU A 201 -19.98 21.55 -16.29
CA GLU A 201 -20.06 21.10 -17.69
C GLU A 201 -19.30 19.78 -17.93
N MET A 202 -18.62 19.23 -16.91
CA MET A 202 -18.07 17.87 -16.96
C MET A 202 -19.15 16.87 -16.53
N ILE A 203 -19.52 16.00 -17.45
CA ILE A 203 -20.58 15.02 -17.25
C ILE A 203 -19.98 13.65 -17.00
N TYR A 204 -20.15 13.13 -15.80
CA TYR A 204 -19.70 11.80 -15.43
C TYR A 204 -20.66 10.72 -15.94
N LEU A 205 -20.15 9.82 -16.78
CA LEU A 205 -20.95 8.74 -17.41
C LEU A 205 -21.04 7.47 -16.54
N GLY A 206 -20.12 7.31 -15.57
CA GLY A 206 -20.08 6.15 -14.69
C GLY A 206 -18.72 5.51 -14.55
N LYS A 207 -18.66 4.48 -13.71
CA LYS A 207 -17.48 3.62 -13.51
C LYS A 207 -17.73 2.24 -14.11
N TYR A 208 -16.70 1.64 -14.70
CA TYR A 208 -16.78 0.41 -15.46
C TYR A 208 -15.73 -0.59 -14.99
N ASP A 209 -16.16 -1.86 -14.84
CA ASP A 209 -15.33 -2.97 -14.38
C ASP A 209 -14.60 -3.62 -15.56
N ASP A 210 -13.33 -3.35 -15.72
CA ASP A 210 -12.49 -3.96 -16.75
C ASP A 210 -11.83 -5.28 -16.30
N LYS A 211 -12.00 -5.66 -15.03
CA LYS A 211 -11.54 -6.93 -14.44
C LYS A 211 -10.02 -7.15 -14.60
N ALA A 212 -9.24 -6.08 -14.53
CA ALA A 212 -7.79 -6.11 -14.78
C ALA A 212 -7.44 -6.82 -16.11
N ASN A 213 -8.19 -6.54 -17.18
CA ASN A 213 -7.99 -7.20 -18.46
C ASN A 213 -8.04 -6.21 -19.62
N VAL A 214 -6.97 -6.14 -20.42
CA VAL A 214 -6.80 -5.18 -21.52
C VAL A 214 -7.91 -5.30 -22.57
N GLU A 215 -8.30 -6.53 -22.94
CA GLU A 215 -9.34 -6.76 -23.97
C GLU A 215 -10.71 -6.34 -23.48
N THR A 216 -11.00 -6.58 -22.19
CA THR A 216 -12.24 -6.11 -21.55
C THR A 216 -12.28 -4.58 -21.48
N ALA A 217 -11.17 -3.93 -21.09
CA ALA A 217 -11.05 -2.48 -21.07
C ALA A 217 -11.24 -1.89 -22.49
N ALA A 218 -10.60 -2.49 -23.51
CA ALA A 218 -10.75 -2.06 -24.90
C ALA A 218 -12.20 -2.15 -25.39
N ARG A 219 -12.88 -3.27 -25.12
CA ARG A 219 -14.28 -3.47 -25.48
C ARG A 219 -15.20 -2.44 -24.80
N ILE A 220 -15.02 -2.22 -23.49
CA ILE A 220 -15.80 -1.22 -22.74
C ILE A 220 -15.56 0.18 -23.30
N ALA A 221 -14.31 0.54 -23.59
CA ALA A 221 -13.98 1.85 -24.18
C ALA A 221 -14.60 2.01 -25.57
N ALA A 222 -14.59 0.97 -26.41
CA ALA A 222 -15.24 0.99 -27.73
C ALA A 222 -16.77 1.15 -27.61
N ASP A 223 -17.41 0.45 -26.68
CA ASP A 223 -18.83 0.57 -26.37
C ASP A 223 -19.19 1.99 -25.90
N LEU A 224 -18.36 2.58 -25.02
CA LEU A 224 -18.52 3.96 -24.54
C LEU A 224 -18.41 4.98 -25.67
N ILE A 225 -17.42 4.82 -26.56
CA ILE A 225 -17.23 5.70 -27.73
C ILE A 225 -18.42 5.60 -28.69
N SER A 226 -18.94 4.40 -28.90
CA SER A 226 -20.11 4.16 -29.77
C SER A 226 -21.39 4.75 -29.19
N ALA A 227 -21.65 4.51 -27.89
CA ALA A 227 -22.85 4.98 -27.20
C ALA A 227 -22.82 6.50 -26.92
N ASN A 228 -21.63 7.09 -26.83
CA ASN A 228 -21.43 8.52 -26.58
C ASN A 228 -20.46 9.11 -27.61
N PRO A 229 -20.91 9.47 -28.83
CA PRO A 229 -20.03 10.00 -29.86
C PRO A 229 -19.30 11.30 -29.46
N ASP A 230 -19.78 11.98 -28.43
CA ASP A 230 -19.24 13.21 -27.84
C ASP A 230 -18.45 12.96 -26.53
N ILE A 231 -18.11 11.70 -26.22
CA ILE A 231 -17.22 11.42 -25.08
C ILE A 231 -15.88 12.13 -25.28
N ALA A 232 -15.45 12.83 -24.22
CA ALA A 232 -14.29 13.71 -24.27
C ALA A 232 -13.08 13.12 -23.53
N GLY A 233 -13.28 12.26 -22.53
CA GLY A 233 -12.19 11.66 -21.79
C GLY A 233 -12.54 10.38 -21.07
N MET A 234 -11.51 9.55 -20.81
CA MET A 234 -11.60 8.34 -19.98
C MET A 234 -10.40 8.28 -19.06
N ALA A 235 -10.63 7.81 -17.81
CA ALA A 235 -9.59 7.63 -16.83
C ALA A 235 -9.50 6.17 -16.38
N GLY A 236 -8.29 5.60 -16.37
CA GLY A 236 -8.02 4.22 -15.95
C GLY A 236 -7.38 4.16 -14.56
N PHE A 237 -7.75 3.14 -13.80
CA PHE A 237 -7.32 2.99 -12.43
C PHE A 237 -6.58 1.68 -12.13
N ASP A 238 -6.30 0.88 -13.14
CA ASP A 238 -5.38 -0.25 -13.07
C ASP A 238 -4.46 -0.29 -14.29
N SER A 239 -3.44 -1.17 -14.24
CA SER A 239 -2.41 -1.25 -15.28
C SER A 239 -2.92 -1.73 -16.65
N ASN A 240 -4.12 -2.28 -16.74
CA ASN A 240 -4.72 -2.80 -17.97
C ASN A 240 -5.69 -1.80 -18.61
N SER A 241 -6.28 -0.91 -17.81
CA SER A 241 -7.23 0.12 -18.28
C SER A 241 -6.61 1.02 -19.34
N GLY A 242 -5.40 1.53 -19.09
CA GLY A 242 -4.71 2.46 -19.99
C GLY A 242 -4.48 1.91 -21.39
N PRO A 243 -3.78 0.77 -21.54
CA PRO A 243 -3.58 0.09 -22.82
C PRO A 243 -4.88 -0.25 -23.55
N GLY A 244 -5.88 -0.77 -22.82
CA GLY A 244 -7.19 -1.09 -23.39
C GLY A 244 -7.93 0.14 -23.95
N MET A 245 -8.01 1.21 -23.18
CA MET A 245 -8.60 2.48 -23.65
C MET A 245 -7.84 3.04 -24.85
N ALA A 246 -6.50 2.99 -24.82
CA ALA A 246 -5.65 3.47 -25.91
C ALA A 246 -5.89 2.69 -27.21
N LEU A 247 -6.08 1.37 -27.13
CA LEU A 247 -6.44 0.54 -28.27
C LEU A 247 -7.75 1.00 -28.91
N ALA A 248 -8.82 1.11 -28.12
CA ALA A 248 -10.13 1.53 -28.60
C ALA A 248 -10.12 2.95 -29.22
N VAL A 249 -9.40 3.89 -28.61
CA VAL A 249 -9.27 5.26 -29.10
C VAL A 249 -8.50 5.32 -30.43
N LYS A 250 -7.46 4.47 -30.60
CA LYS A 250 -6.73 4.33 -31.88
C LYS A 250 -7.64 3.76 -32.97
N GLU A 251 -8.34 2.66 -32.71
CA GLU A 251 -9.26 2.01 -33.66
C GLU A 251 -10.39 2.92 -34.09
N ALA A 252 -10.92 3.72 -33.17
CA ALA A 252 -11.94 4.73 -33.47
C ALA A 252 -11.40 5.97 -34.17
N ASN A 253 -10.09 6.09 -34.44
CA ASN A 253 -9.42 7.28 -34.99
C ASN A 253 -9.71 8.57 -34.19
N ARG A 254 -9.72 8.46 -32.84
CA ARG A 254 -10.06 9.54 -31.91
C ARG A 254 -8.87 10.03 -31.07
N VAL A 255 -7.64 9.61 -31.40
CA VAL A 255 -6.41 10.08 -30.71
C VAL A 255 -6.36 11.61 -30.70
N GLY A 256 -6.09 12.19 -29.55
CA GLY A 256 -6.08 13.64 -29.31
C GLY A 256 -7.46 14.30 -29.24
N ARG A 257 -8.53 13.60 -29.58
CA ARG A 257 -9.93 14.06 -29.42
C ARG A 257 -10.57 13.54 -28.13
N ILE A 258 -10.23 12.30 -27.75
CA ILE A 258 -10.59 11.73 -26.46
C ILE A 258 -9.33 11.75 -25.60
N ARG A 259 -9.40 12.39 -24.43
CA ARG A 259 -8.28 12.50 -23.49
C ARG A 259 -8.22 11.28 -22.62
N LEU A 260 -7.00 10.75 -22.41
CA LEU A 260 -6.77 9.58 -21.57
C LEU A 260 -5.84 9.94 -20.42
N THR A 261 -6.28 9.65 -19.19
CA THR A 261 -5.44 9.62 -17.99
C THR A 261 -5.47 8.23 -17.40
N THR A 262 -4.36 7.76 -16.82
CA THR A 262 -4.33 6.42 -16.21
C THR A 262 -3.29 6.34 -15.12
N VAL A 263 -3.28 5.22 -14.40
CA VAL A 263 -2.25 4.89 -13.41
C VAL A 263 -1.14 4.07 -14.05
N ASP A 264 -0.07 3.87 -13.28
CA ASP A 264 1.09 3.06 -13.57
C ASP A 264 1.97 3.58 -14.72
N ALA A 265 3.18 3.05 -14.80
CA ALA A 265 4.21 3.55 -15.73
C ALA A 265 5.01 2.39 -16.36
N GLU A 266 4.31 1.29 -16.69
CA GLU A 266 4.92 0.18 -17.41
C GLU A 266 5.43 0.62 -18.79
N PRO A 267 6.36 -0.11 -19.42
CA PRO A 267 6.94 0.27 -20.71
C PRO A 267 5.89 0.59 -21.77
N GLU A 268 4.78 -0.15 -21.80
CA GLU A 268 3.67 0.09 -22.73
C GLU A 268 2.97 1.43 -22.45
N HIS A 269 2.72 1.76 -21.18
CA HIS A 269 2.13 3.05 -20.79
C HIS A 269 3.03 4.21 -21.23
N LEU A 270 4.33 4.12 -20.96
CA LEU A 270 5.32 5.14 -21.35
C LEU A 270 5.37 5.32 -22.87
N ALA A 271 5.34 4.23 -23.63
CA ALA A 271 5.30 4.27 -25.09
C ALA A 271 4.02 4.94 -25.60
N LEU A 272 2.87 4.70 -24.96
CA LEU A 272 1.59 5.33 -25.33
C LEU A 272 1.56 6.82 -25.01
N VAL A 273 2.21 7.26 -23.92
CA VAL A 273 2.39 8.69 -23.62
C VAL A 273 3.34 9.34 -24.63
N GLN A 274 4.45 8.69 -24.96
CA GLN A 274 5.39 9.19 -25.95
C GLN A 274 4.74 9.36 -27.34
N ALA A 275 3.85 8.42 -27.69
CA ALA A 275 3.06 8.47 -28.92
C ALA A 275 1.89 9.48 -28.87
N GLY A 276 1.63 10.12 -27.74
CA GLY A 276 0.54 11.09 -27.56
C GLY A 276 -0.87 10.46 -27.58
N VAL A 277 -0.98 9.17 -27.27
CA VAL A 277 -2.26 8.46 -27.15
C VAL A 277 -2.82 8.60 -25.74
N ILE A 278 -1.97 8.41 -24.72
CA ILE A 278 -2.27 8.73 -23.32
C ILE A 278 -1.70 10.12 -23.03
N ASP A 279 -2.50 10.98 -22.39
CA ASP A 279 -2.12 12.35 -22.08
C ASP A 279 -1.38 12.48 -20.76
N TYR A 280 -1.66 11.56 -19.78
CA TYR A 280 -1.13 11.67 -18.43
C TYR A 280 -1.19 10.35 -17.67
N LEU A 281 -0.13 10.08 -16.91
CA LEU A 281 -0.02 8.95 -16.00
C LEU A 281 0.22 9.43 -14.57
N VAL A 282 -0.36 8.72 -13.61
CA VAL A 282 0.01 8.81 -12.20
C VAL A 282 0.68 7.48 -11.81
N GLY A 283 2.00 7.46 -11.83
CA GLY A 283 2.79 6.28 -11.46
C GLY A 283 2.90 6.12 -9.95
N GLN A 284 2.94 4.88 -9.50
CA GLN A 284 3.24 4.51 -8.12
C GLN A 284 4.76 4.33 -7.94
N LYS A 285 5.27 4.56 -6.72
CA LYS A 285 6.67 4.26 -6.36
C LYS A 285 6.76 2.85 -5.79
N ARG A 286 6.41 1.85 -6.61
CA ARG A 286 6.22 0.47 -6.19
C ARG A 286 7.47 -0.18 -5.60
N GLU A 287 8.66 0.13 -6.14
CA GLU A 287 9.93 -0.36 -5.61
C GLU A 287 10.10 -0.01 -4.12
N LEU A 288 9.56 1.15 -3.70
CA LEU A 288 9.60 1.54 -2.28
C LEU A 288 8.67 0.69 -1.42
N PHE A 289 7.59 0.12 -1.95
CA PHE A 289 6.68 -0.70 -1.16
C PHE A 289 7.40 -1.90 -0.57
N THR A 290 8.08 -2.64 -1.41
CA THR A 290 8.71 -3.90 -1.04
C THR A 290 10.10 -3.72 -0.45
N ALA A 291 10.88 -2.74 -0.92
CA ALA A 291 12.19 -2.42 -0.33
C ALA A 291 12.05 -1.91 1.12
N LEU A 292 11.14 -0.95 1.38
CA LEU A 292 10.88 -0.46 2.74
C LEU A 292 10.20 -1.53 3.61
N GLY A 293 9.24 -2.28 3.03
CA GLY A 293 8.55 -3.35 3.75
C GLY A 293 9.51 -4.42 4.25
N ALA A 294 10.40 -4.87 3.39
CA ALA A 294 11.44 -5.82 3.73
C ALA A 294 12.42 -5.26 4.78
N GLN A 295 12.81 -3.98 4.65
CA GLN A 295 13.67 -3.32 5.63
C GLN A 295 12.98 -3.23 7.00
N PHE A 296 11.69 -2.89 7.06
CA PHE A 296 10.95 -2.84 8.33
C PHE A 296 10.81 -4.21 8.98
N LEU A 297 10.60 -5.27 8.19
CA LEU A 297 10.59 -6.65 8.70
C LEU A 297 11.95 -7.01 9.31
N TYR A 298 13.03 -6.63 8.64
CA TYR A 298 14.41 -6.83 9.13
C TYR A 298 14.66 -6.06 10.43
N ASP A 299 14.28 -4.78 10.47
CA ASP A 299 14.44 -3.92 11.64
C ASP A 299 13.69 -4.45 12.86
N MET A 300 12.45 -4.94 12.66
CA MET A 300 11.67 -5.61 13.70
C MET A 300 12.35 -6.88 14.20
N ARG A 301 12.90 -7.69 13.30
CA ARG A 301 13.55 -8.96 13.63
C ARG A 301 14.83 -8.76 14.41
N HIS A 302 15.63 -7.77 14.04
CA HIS A 302 16.94 -7.50 14.63
C HIS A 302 16.91 -6.45 15.75
N GLY A 303 15.78 -5.84 16.02
CA GLY A 303 15.67 -4.79 17.04
C GLY A 303 16.58 -3.59 16.75
N THR A 304 16.76 -3.24 15.47
CA THR A 304 17.64 -2.11 15.05
C THR A 304 17.11 -0.76 15.52
N LEU A 305 15.79 -0.66 15.68
CA LEU A 305 15.10 0.48 16.26
C LEU A 305 14.48 0.06 17.60
N GLN A 306 14.69 0.85 18.65
CA GLN A 306 14.14 0.62 19.97
C GLN A 306 13.57 1.91 20.51
N LEU A 307 12.27 1.91 20.83
CA LEU A 307 11.53 3.08 21.31
C LEU A 307 11.31 3.06 22.82
N SER A 308 11.52 1.89 23.45
CA SER A 308 11.41 1.71 24.89
C SER A 308 12.48 0.73 25.38
N ASN A 309 12.63 0.56 26.69
CA ASN A 309 13.55 -0.44 27.27
C ASN A 309 13.20 -1.89 26.88
N ASN A 310 11.95 -2.14 26.47
CA ASN A 310 11.49 -3.42 25.94
C ASN A 310 10.18 -3.18 25.17
N ASP A 311 10.27 -3.00 23.88
CA ASP A 311 9.12 -2.64 23.01
C ASP A 311 8.01 -3.70 23.06
N ALA A 312 8.36 -4.98 23.05
CA ALA A 312 7.38 -6.05 23.13
C ALA A 312 6.56 -6.01 24.43
N ARG A 313 7.21 -5.76 25.58
CA ARG A 313 6.51 -5.62 26.87
C ARG A 313 5.71 -4.32 26.98
N ALA A 314 6.17 -3.27 26.29
CA ALA A 314 5.49 -2.00 26.23
C ALA A 314 4.33 -1.99 25.20
N GLY A 315 4.17 -3.06 24.42
CA GLY A 315 3.18 -3.11 23.34
C GLY A 315 3.51 -2.14 22.18
N VAL A 316 4.79 -1.83 21.98
CA VAL A 316 5.26 -0.88 20.97
C VAL A 316 5.78 -1.64 19.76
N VAL A 317 5.36 -1.23 18.58
CA VAL A 317 5.92 -1.67 17.29
C VAL A 317 6.86 -0.58 16.80
N PRO A 318 8.18 -0.84 16.66
CA PRO A 318 9.17 0.21 16.38
C PRO A 318 9.29 0.58 14.89
N ILE A 319 8.21 0.48 14.15
CA ILE A 319 8.11 0.88 12.75
C ILE A 319 6.82 1.70 12.55
N PRO A 320 6.72 2.50 11.47
CA PRO A 320 5.50 3.22 11.14
C PRO A 320 4.31 2.27 10.95
N HIS A 321 3.13 2.67 11.43
CA HIS A 321 1.91 1.91 11.18
C HIS A 321 1.49 1.97 9.70
N THR A 322 1.72 3.11 9.04
CA THR A 322 1.37 3.35 7.63
C THR A 322 2.43 4.23 6.98
N VAL A 323 2.81 3.87 5.76
CA VAL A 323 3.71 4.65 4.91
C VAL A 323 3.06 4.90 3.57
N ILE A 324 2.88 6.15 3.21
CA ILE A 324 2.43 6.57 1.89
C ILE A 324 3.64 7.06 1.10
N THR A 325 3.97 6.40 0.00
CA THR A 325 5.20 6.66 -0.77
C THR A 325 5.08 7.84 -1.73
N GLY A 326 3.86 8.38 -1.90
CA GLY A 326 3.55 9.39 -2.90
C GLY A 326 3.49 8.81 -4.32
N SER A 327 3.27 9.69 -5.29
CA SER A 327 3.09 9.34 -6.70
C SER A 327 4.13 10.02 -7.59
N ILE A 328 4.16 9.62 -8.87
CA ILE A 328 4.96 10.20 -9.94
C ILE A 328 4.01 10.67 -11.02
N GLU A 329 4.09 11.92 -11.44
CA GLU A 329 3.30 12.45 -12.55
C GLU A 329 4.10 12.40 -13.83
N ILE A 330 3.53 11.77 -14.87
CA ILE A 330 4.21 11.58 -16.16
C ILE A 330 3.29 12.08 -17.27
N ASP A 331 3.83 12.93 -18.14
CA ASP A 331 3.21 13.37 -19.39
C ASP A 331 4.27 13.42 -20.51
N LYS A 332 3.89 13.89 -21.67
CA LYS A 332 4.81 13.98 -22.82
C LYS A 332 6.06 14.83 -22.59
N ASN A 333 6.05 15.71 -21.57
CA ASN A 333 7.18 16.61 -21.31
C ASN A 333 8.31 15.92 -20.52
N ASN A 334 7.98 14.90 -19.76
CA ASN A 334 8.96 14.20 -18.91
C ASN A 334 9.07 12.69 -19.15
N VAL A 335 8.20 12.09 -19.99
CA VAL A 335 8.16 10.63 -20.23
C VAL A 335 9.51 10.06 -20.67
N SER A 336 10.32 10.83 -21.41
CA SER A 336 11.65 10.40 -21.85
C SER A 336 12.64 10.11 -20.71
N GLN A 337 12.37 10.62 -19.50
CA GLN A 337 13.18 10.36 -18.31
C GLN A 337 12.86 9.00 -17.66
N PHE A 338 11.76 8.36 -18.04
CA PHE A 338 11.29 7.09 -17.49
C PHE A 338 11.49 5.90 -18.44
N ILE A 339 11.80 6.16 -19.69
CA ILE A 339 12.12 5.11 -20.68
C ILE A 339 13.58 4.73 -20.50
N LYS A 340 13.80 3.46 -20.13
CA LYS A 340 15.15 2.88 -19.93
C LYS A 340 15.69 2.29 -21.22
#